data_5d96e261261f4c815399deec298d2c5d
#
_entry.id   5d96e261261f4c815399deec298d2c5d
#
_cell.length_a   1.000
_cell.length_b   1.000
_cell.length_c   1.000
_cell.angle_alpha   90.00
_cell.angle_beta   90.00
_cell.angle_gamma   90.00
#
_symmetry.space_group_name_H-M   'P 1'
#
loop_
_entity.id
_entity.type
_entity.pdbx_description
1 polymer ?
#
loop_
_entity_poly.entity_id
_entity_poly.type
_entity_poly.pdbx_seq_one_letter_code
_entity_poly.pdbx_strand_id
1 'polypeptide(L)'
;MVRANGAVSLRELARVVQTSEVTVRRDVRALEAEGLLDRRHGGAVLPGGFTRESGFPQKSHLATAEKTAIADCAAGLVEEGEAIVVGAGTTTQELARRLARVPGLTVVTNSLLVAQALAHANRVEVVMTGGTLRGSNYALVGSGAEQSLQGLRVSKAFLSGAGLTAERGLSTSNMLSASVDRALVQAAAEVVVLADHSKLGTDTMFQTVPTDVITRLVTDEAPAHDDRAAAELQALADQGVEIAVAGASGGATNAQGGSGGPGAPGVPGASGASGASGGEGGPGRRQRRDVPLPGPRRQVPGAAAGLRSAGPLGEQPGGTERARVADMRRR
;
A
#
# COMPACT_ATOMS: atom_id res chain seq x y z
N MET A 1 -4.65 11.58 23.89
CA MET A 1 -3.53 11.28 23.00
C MET A 1 -3.47 9.79 22.66
N VAL A 2 -3.17 8.86 23.60
CA VAL A 2 -3.07 7.43 23.25
C VAL A 2 -4.36 6.88 22.62
N ARG A 3 -5.54 7.31 23.09
CA ARG A 3 -6.82 6.95 22.43
C ARG A 3 -6.99 7.51 21.02
N ALA A 4 -6.46 8.70 20.75
CA ALA A 4 -6.56 9.35 19.46
C ALA A 4 -5.54 8.80 18.45
N ASN A 5 -4.31 8.52 18.91
CA ASN A 5 -3.18 8.20 18.06
C ASN A 5 -2.84 6.70 18.01
N GLY A 6 -3.52 5.87 18.84
CA GLY A 6 -3.26 4.44 18.96
C GLY A 6 -1.97 4.10 19.72
N ALA A 7 -0.88 4.79 19.42
CA ALA A 7 0.40 4.72 20.11
C ALA A 7 0.99 6.13 20.25
N VAL A 8 1.72 6.38 21.34
CA VAL A 8 2.39 7.68 21.58
C VAL A 8 3.70 7.41 22.32
N SER A 9 4.79 8.06 21.90
CA SER A 9 6.08 7.94 22.59
C SER A 9 6.07 8.60 23.97
N LEU A 10 6.89 8.10 24.92
CA LEU A 10 7.02 8.70 26.25
C LEU A 10 7.48 10.15 26.16
N ARG A 11 8.33 10.46 25.19
CA ARG A 11 8.84 11.81 24.94
C ARG A 11 7.76 12.76 24.44
N GLU A 12 6.92 12.30 23.50
CA GLU A 12 5.81 13.10 23.01
C GLU A 12 4.78 13.35 24.11
N LEU A 13 4.48 12.32 24.92
CA LEU A 13 3.65 12.48 26.11
C LEU A 13 4.26 13.52 27.06
N ALA A 14 5.57 13.43 27.35
CA ALA A 14 6.27 14.37 28.24
C ALA A 14 6.17 15.82 27.74
N ARG A 15 6.33 16.02 26.43
CA ARG A 15 6.21 17.35 25.80
C ARG A 15 4.79 17.91 25.93
N VAL A 16 3.77 17.09 25.68
CA VAL A 16 2.37 17.56 25.70
C VAL A 16 1.85 17.81 27.10
N VAL A 17 2.20 16.95 28.07
CA VAL A 17 1.80 17.15 29.48
C VAL A 17 2.79 18.03 30.25
N GLN A 18 3.79 18.60 29.56
CA GLN A 18 4.80 19.52 30.09
C GLN A 18 5.51 18.98 31.32
N THR A 19 5.93 17.70 31.30
CA THR A 19 6.62 17.04 32.41
C THR A 19 7.84 16.26 31.92
N SER A 20 8.62 15.66 32.83
CA SER A 20 9.77 14.86 32.44
C SER A 20 9.37 13.49 31.91
N GLU A 21 10.19 12.90 31.02
CA GLU A 21 9.98 11.52 30.56
C GLU A 21 10.00 10.50 31.68
N VAL A 22 10.73 10.80 32.78
CA VAL A 22 10.79 9.96 33.99
C VAL A 22 9.42 9.93 34.68
N THR A 23 8.77 11.08 34.78
CA THR A 23 7.42 11.21 35.36
C THR A 23 6.41 10.46 34.46
N VAL A 24 6.42 10.72 33.15
CA VAL A 24 5.54 10.03 32.21
C VAL A 24 5.75 8.51 32.23
N ARG A 25 7.00 8.05 32.35
CA ARG A 25 7.29 6.62 32.43
C ARG A 25 6.69 5.98 33.69
N ARG A 26 6.66 6.71 34.80
CA ARG A 26 6.02 6.26 36.02
C ARG A 26 4.50 6.22 35.89
N ASP A 27 3.91 7.26 35.31
CA ASP A 27 2.47 7.37 35.12
C ASP A 27 1.95 6.32 34.12
N VAL A 28 2.68 6.07 33.04
CA VAL A 28 2.36 5.00 32.08
C VAL A 28 2.45 3.62 32.75
N ARG A 29 3.40 3.38 33.66
CA ARG A 29 3.46 2.14 34.46
C ARG A 29 2.25 1.96 35.35
N ALA A 30 1.79 3.06 36.02
CA ALA A 30 0.60 3.02 36.85
C ALA A 30 -0.65 2.67 36.00
N LEU A 31 -0.83 3.31 34.83
CA LEU A 31 -1.93 3.03 33.93
C LEU A 31 -1.84 1.64 33.30
N GLU A 32 -0.63 1.11 33.09
CA GLU A 32 -0.40 -0.28 32.66
C GLU A 32 -0.86 -1.27 33.75
N ALA A 33 -0.53 -0.99 35.01
CA ALA A 33 -0.97 -1.83 36.12
C ALA A 33 -2.49 -1.83 36.31
N GLU A 34 -3.16 -0.74 35.97
CA GLU A 34 -4.61 -0.61 35.96
C GLU A 34 -5.27 -1.21 34.67
N GLY A 35 -4.45 -1.74 33.72
CA GLY A 35 -4.93 -2.29 32.46
C GLY A 35 -5.48 -1.25 31.46
N LEU A 36 -5.22 0.03 31.69
CA LEU A 36 -5.69 1.14 30.88
C LEU A 36 -4.79 1.45 29.67
N LEU A 37 -3.51 1.08 29.76
CA LEU A 37 -2.50 1.19 28.71
C LEU A 37 -1.61 -0.05 28.71
N ASP A 38 -1.05 -0.38 27.54
CA ASP A 38 0.08 -1.29 27.41
C ASP A 38 1.33 -0.48 27.12
N ARG A 39 2.44 -0.81 27.80
CA ARG A 39 3.74 -0.19 27.53
C ARG A 39 4.45 -0.96 26.42
N ARG A 40 4.92 -0.23 25.41
CA ARG A 40 5.79 -0.73 24.35
C ARG A 40 7.12 0.01 24.38
N HIS A 41 8.12 -0.50 23.64
CA HIS A 41 9.46 0.09 23.59
C HIS A 41 9.40 1.61 23.38
N GLY A 42 9.66 2.38 24.45
CA GLY A 42 9.68 3.84 24.43
C GLY A 42 8.32 4.57 24.37
N GLY A 43 7.18 3.86 24.45
CA GLY A 43 5.86 4.48 24.33
C GLY A 43 4.75 3.80 25.12
N ALA A 44 3.53 4.31 24.95
CA ALA A 44 2.28 3.77 25.49
C ALA A 44 1.28 3.53 24.37
N VAL A 45 0.58 2.38 24.44
CA VAL A 45 -0.50 1.98 23.51
C VAL A 45 -1.74 1.61 24.32
N LEU A 46 -2.91 1.56 23.68
CA LEU A 46 -4.10 1.02 24.33
C LEU A 46 -3.98 -0.49 24.51
N PRO A 47 -4.58 -1.07 25.57
CA PRO A 47 -4.63 -2.51 25.76
C PRO A 47 -5.20 -3.23 24.53
N GLY A 48 -4.57 -4.33 24.09
CA GLY A 48 -4.91 -5.03 22.86
C GLY A 48 -4.30 -4.43 21.59
N GLY A 49 -3.26 -3.61 21.70
CA GLY A 49 -2.66 -2.79 20.66
C GLY A 49 -2.19 -3.50 19.38
N PHE A 50 -2.03 -4.83 19.32
CA PHE A 50 -1.79 -5.57 18.09
C PHE A 50 -3.04 -5.76 17.24
N THR A 51 -4.23 -5.74 17.84
CA THR A 51 -5.49 -6.07 17.19
C THR A 51 -6.33 -4.84 16.85
N ARG A 52 -6.04 -3.68 17.45
CA ARG A 52 -6.85 -2.48 17.24
C ARG A 52 -6.37 -1.71 16.02
N GLU A 53 -7.12 -1.82 14.95
CA GLU A 53 -6.95 -0.97 13.77
C GLU A 53 -7.42 0.46 14.09
N SER A 54 -6.52 1.43 14.02
CA SER A 54 -6.93 2.85 14.00
C SER A 54 -7.70 3.11 12.71
N GLY A 55 -8.93 3.62 12.83
CA GLY A 55 -9.78 3.90 11.68
C GLY A 55 -9.18 4.96 10.75
N PHE A 56 -9.66 4.99 9.50
CA PHE A 56 -9.22 5.95 8.50
C PHE A 56 -9.31 7.41 8.96
N PRO A 57 -10.41 7.88 9.61
CA PRO A 57 -10.50 9.27 10.07
C PRO A 57 -9.37 9.67 11.02
N GLN A 58 -8.93 8.75 11.87
CA GLN A 58 -7.82 9.00 12.80
C GLN A 58 -6.48 9.09 12.06
N LYS A 59 -6.23 8.14 11.14
CA LYS A 59 -4.98 8.07 10.36
C LYS A 59 -4.85 9.22 9.36
N SER A 60 -5.96 9.74 8.81
CA SER A 60 -5.93 10.81 7.80
C SER A 60 -5.41 12.14 8.32
N HIS A 61 -5.55 12.40 9.63
CA HIS A 61 -5.09 13.63 10.26
C HIS A 61 -3.68 13.53 10.86
N LEU A 62 -3.08 12.33 10.88
CA LEU A 62 -1.73 12.10 11.40
C LEU A 62 -0.71 12.18 10.27
N ALA A 63 0.45 12.80 10.54
CA ALA A 63 1.59 12.84 9.62
C ALA A 63 1.19 13.32 8.19
N THR A 64 0.37 14.37 8.10
CA THR A 64 -0.18 14.82 6.80
C THR A 64 0.89 15.42 5.90
N ALA A 65 1.84 16.19 6.47
CA ALA A 65 2.95 16.77 5.72
C ALA A 65 3.89 15.69 5.19
N GLU A 66 4.20 14.70 6.03
CA GLU A 66 5.05 13.56 5.72
C GLU A 66 4.43 12.71 4.60
N LYS A 67 3.14 12.38 4.70
CA LYS A 67 2.42 11.65 3.64
C LYS A 67 2.36 12.41 2.33
N THR A 68 2.23 13.73 2.40
CA THR A 68 2.28 14.61 1.23
C THR A 68 3.63 14.51 0.55
N ALA A 69 4.74 14.65 1.29
CA ALA A 69 6.09 14.54 0.76
C ALA A 69 6.39 13.16 0.19
N ILE A 70 6.01 12.09 0.92
CA ILE A 70 6.12 10.70 0.46
C ILE A 70 5.36 10.50 -0.86
N ALA A 71 4.13 11.01 -0.95
CA ALA A 71 3.31 10.89 -2.14
C ALA A 71 3.90 11.65 -3.35
N ASP A 72 4.49 12.84 -3.13
CA ASP A 72 5.15 13.61 -4.18
C ASP A 72 6.39 12.87 -4.69
N CYS A 73 7.21 12.30 -3.81
CA CYS A 73 8.36 11.48 -4.17
C CYS A 73 7.94 10.20 -4.92
N ALA A 74 6.94 9.48 -4.41
CA ALA A 74 6.45 8.23 -5.01
C ALA A 74 5.79 8.45 -6.39
N ALA A 75 5.13 9.58 -6.61
CA ALA A 75 4.56 9.92 -7.91
C ALA A 75 5.61 10.06 -9.00
N GLY A 76 6.83 10.50 -8.65
CA GLY A 76 7.97 10.56 -9.56
C GLY A 76 8.50 9.20 -10.03
N LEU A 77 8.06 8.11 -9.41
CA LEU A 77 8.40 6.73 -9.81
C LEU A 77 7.46 6.14 -10.87
N VAL A 78 6.41 6.87 -11.23
CA VAL A 78 5.36 6.38 -12.15
C VAL A 78 5.49 7.07 -13.49
N GLU A 79 5.54 6.26 -14.55
CA GLU A 79 5.68 6.72 -15.93
C GLU A 79 4.33 6.82 -16.65
N GLU A 80 4.26 7.66 -17.69
CA GLU A 80 3.08 7.75 -18.55
C GLU A 80 2.77 6.39 -19.22
N GLY A 81 1.50 6.01 -19.24
CA GLY A 81 1.04 4.77 -19.89
C GLY A 81 1.24 3.51 -19.04
N GLU A 82 1.71 3.63 -17.83
CA GLU A 82 2.00 2.50 -16.93
C GLU A 82 0.72 1.85 -16.36
N ALA A 83 0.77 0.55 -16.11
CA ALA A 83 -0.23 -0.16 -15.32
C ALA A 83 0.34 -0.46 -13.94
N ILE A 84 -0.33 0.01 -12.88
CA ILE A 84 0.13 -0.09 -11.50
C ILE A 84 -1.00 -0.55 -10.57
N VAL A 85 -0.60 -1.09 -9.42
CA VAL A 85 -1.50 -1.35 -8.29
C VAL A 85 -1.29 -0.28 -7.22
N VAL A 86 -2.38 0.23 -6.65
CA VAL A 86 -2.37 1.14 -5.50
C VAL A 86 -3.27 0.58 -4.41
N GLY A 87 -2.68 0.11 -3.32
CA GLY A 87 -3.39 -0.46 -2.17
C GLY A 87 -4.11 0.58 -1.32
N ALA A 88 -4.94 0.09 -0.38
CA ALA A 88 -5.69 0.96 0.51
C ALA A 88 -4.81 1.57 1.61
N GLY A 89 -4.93 2.89 1.82
CA GLY A 89 -4.20 3.61 2.86
C GLY A 89 -4.36 5.12 2.74
N THR A 90 -4.00 5.84 3.79
CA THR A 90 -4.02 7.32 3.77
C THR A 90 -2.87 7.89 2.93
N THR A 91 -1.70 7.26 2.97
CA THR A 91 -0.53 7.65 2.17
C THR A 91 -0.73 7.33 0.70
N THR A 92 -1.29 6.16 0.38
CA THR A 92 -1.62 5.76 -0.99
C THR A 92 -2.75 6.60 -1.59
N GLN A 93 -3.68 7.11 -0.77
CA GLN A 93 -4.67 8.08 -1.23
C GLN A 93 -4.01 9.42 -1.60
N GLU A 94 -3.02 9.88 -0.83
CA GLU A 94 -2.25 11.08 -1.18
C GLU A 94 -1.48 10.87 -2.50
N LEU A 95 -0.89 9.69 -2.70
CA LEU A 95 -0.28 9.33 -3.98
C LEU A 95 -1.29 9.39 -5.13
N ALA A 96 -2.49 8.82 -4.97
CA ALA A 96 -3.52 8.83 -6.01
C ALA A 96 -3.88 10.25 -6.49
N ARG A 97 -3.92 11.23 -5.59
CA ARG A 97 -4.16 12.64 -5.95
C ARG A 97 -3.09 13.21 -6.89
N ARG A 98 -1.83 12.75 -6.79
CA ARG A 98 -0.73 13.13 -7.68
C ARG A 98 -0.81 12.41 -9.00
N LEU A 99 -1.11 11.11 -8.96
CA LEU A 99 -1.27 10.27 -10.14
C LEU A 99 -2.38 10.74 -11.08
N ALA A 100 -3.37 11.47 -10.57
CA ALA A 100 -4.41 12.08 -11.41
C ALA A 100 -3.85 12.99 -12.53
N ARG A 101 -2.59 13.42 -12.44
CA ARG A 101 -1.91 14.28 -13.42
C ARG A 101 -1.04 13.48 -14.40
N VAL A 102 -0.77 12.21 -14.15
CA VAL A 102 0.05 11.34 -15.02
C VAL A 102 -0.85 10.71 -16.08
N PRO A 103 -0.63 10.98 -17.37
CA PRO A 103 -1.55 10.54 -18.39
C PRO A 103 -1.39 9.07 -18.77
N GLY A 104 -2.47 8.47 -19.21
CA GLY A 104 -2.46 7.11 -19.77
C GLY A 104 -2.32 5.98 -18.75
N LEU A 105 -2.40 6.27 -17.43
CA LEU A 105 -2.28 5.24 -16.41
C LEU A 105 -3.47 4.29 -16.38
N THR A 106 -3.19 3.02 -16.08
CA THR A 106 -4.17 2.06 -15.57
C THR A 106 -3.87 1.78 -14.10
N VAL A 107 -4.76 2.19 -13.21
CA VAL A 107 -4.61 1.99 -11.75
C VAL A 107 -5.58 0.93 -11.27
N VAL A 108 -5.04 -0.21 -10.83
CA VAL A 108 -5.82 -1.25 -10.15
C VAL A 108 -5.79 -0.99 -8.65
N THR A 109 -6.95 -0.98 -7.99
CA THR A 109 -7.02 -0.66 -6.57
C THR A 109 -8.12 -1.42 -5.84
N ASN A 110 -7.84 -1.78 -4.58
CA ASN A 110 -8.83 -2.24 -3.61
C ASN A 110 -9.33 -1.11 -2.69
N SER A 111 -9.03 0.15 -3.00
CA SER A 111 -9.37 1.31 -2.17
C SER A 111 -10.46 2.16 -2.81
N LEU A 112 -11.58 2.32 -2.11
CA LEU A 112 -12.62 3.27 -2.51
C LEU A 112 -12.09 4.71 -2.58
N LEU A 113 -11.18 5.09 -1.66
CA LEU A 113 -10.66 6.46 -1.59
C LEU A 113 -9.60 6.75 -2.65
N VAL A 114 -8.81 5.76 -3.06
CA VAL A 114 -7.93 5.86 -4.24
C VAL A 114 -8.76 6.04 -5.50
N ALA A 115 -9.79 5.20 -5.68
CA ALA A 115 -10.69 5.32 -6.84
C ALA A 115 -11.40 6.68 -6.86
N GLN A 116 -11.87 7.18 -5.72
CA GLN A 116 -12.47 8.50 -5.60
C GLN A 116 -11.51 9.64 -5.97
N ALA A 117 -10.24 9.54 -5.53
CA ALA A 117 -9.21 10.54 -5.85
C ALA A 117 -8.91 10.62 -7.36
N LEU A 118 -9.09 9.52 -8.08
CA LEU A 118 -8.84 9.41 -9.51
C LEU A 118 -10.10 9.56 -10.38
N ALA A 119 -11.30 9.58 -9.78
CA ALA A 119 -12.58 9.53 -10.51
C ALA A 119 -12.79 10.67 -11.55
N HIS A 120 -12.10 11.79 -11.37
CA HIS A 120 -12.17 12.93 -12.29
C HIS A 120 -10.91 13.11 -13.16
N ALA A 121 -9.98 12.15 -13.12
CA ALA A 121 -8.77 12.19 -13.93
C ALA A 121 -9.07 11.71 -15.37
N ASN A 122 -9.09 12.63 -16.32
CA ASN A 122 -9.55 12.36 -17.71
C ASN A 122 -8.71 11.34 -18.51
N ARG A 123 -7.52 10.98 -18.03
CA ARG A 123 -6.55 10.12 -18.74
C ARG A 123 -6.04 8.99 -17.86
N VAL A 124 -6.79 8.62 -16.82
CA VAL A 124 -6.46 7.51 -15.92
C VAL A 124 -7.63 6.53 -15.92
N GLU A 125 -7.36 5.28 -16.25
CA GLU A 125 -8.31 4.19 -16.08
C GLU A 125 -8.20 3.61 -14.68
N VAL A 126 -9.32 3.45 -13.99
CA VAL A 126 -9.35 2.90 -12.64
C VAL A 126 -10.11 1.58 -12.62
N VAL A 127 -9.42 0.52 -12.27
CA VAL A 127 -9.98 -0.82 -12.11
C VAL A 127 -10.09 -1.14 -10.62
N MET A 128 -11.32 -1.34 -10.14
CA MET A 128 -11.56 -1.74 -8.75
C MET A 128 -11.63 -3.25 -8.61
N THR A 129 -10.98 -3.80 -7.59
CA THR A 129 -10.94 -5.26 -7.35
C THR A 129 -12.30 -5.88 -7.03
N GLY A 130 -13.31 -5.07 -6.65
CA GLY A 130 -14.54 -5.62 -6.08
C GLY A 130 -14.31 -6.19 -4.67
N GLY A 131 -15.27 -7.01 -4.19
CA GLY A 131 -15.24 -7.57 -2.84
C GLY A 131 -16.12 -6.82 -1.83
N THR A 132 -15.88 -7.03 -0.54
CA THR A 132 -16.63 -6.41 0.56
C THR A 132 -15.94 -5.14 1.04
N LEU A 133 -16.68 -4.02 1.09
CA LEU A 133 -16.15 -2.76 1.61
C LEU A 133 -16.06 -2.78 3.14
N ARG A 134 -14.85 -2.60 3.67
CA ARG A 134 -14.61 -2.37 5.10
C ARG A 134 -14.73 -0.88 5.44
N GLY A 135 -15.66 -0.55 6.35
CA GLY A 135 -15.90 0.84 6.77
C GLY A 135 -14.75 1.47 7.57
N SER A 136 -13.85 0.66 8.19
CA SER A 136 -12.76 1.19 9.00
C SER A 136 -11.64 1.86 8.19
N ASN A 137 -11.37 1.39 6.96
CA ASN A 137 -10.28 1.86 6.11
C ASN A 137 -10.67 2.04 4.64
N TYR A 138 -11.95 1.86 4.31
CA TYR A 138 -12.51 1.95 2.97
C TYR A 138 -11.82 1.03 1.94
N ALA A 139 -11.30 -0.11 2.41
CA ALA A 139 -10.72 -1.14 1.57
C ALA A 139 -11.75 -2.19 1.16
N LEU A 140 -11.67 -2.64 -0.08
CA LEU A 140 -12.37 -3.81 -0.59
C LEU A 140 -11.55 -5.05 -0.22
N VAL A 141 -12.20 -6.05 0.40
CA VAL A 141 -11.55 -7.25 0.92
C VAL A 141 -12.36 -8.50 0.63
N GLY A 142 -11.77 -9.66 0.91
CA GLY A 142 -12.38 -10.98 0.76
C GLY A 142 -12.05 -11.64 -0.57
N SER A 143 -12.51 -12.87 -0.73
CA SER A 143 -12.16 -13.75 -1.86
C SER A 143 -12.47 -13.14 -3.23
N GLY A 144 -13.53 -12.36 -3.37
CA GLY A 144 -13.85 -11.67 -4.62
C GLY A 144 -12.78 -10.66 -5.02
N ALA A 145 -12.20 -9.91 -4.04
CA ALA A 145 -11.09 -8.99 -4.31
C ALA A 145 -9.81 -9.77 -4.68
N GLU A 146 -9.50 -10.85 -3.98
CA GLU A 146 -8.33 -11.68 -4.25
C GLU A 146 -8.43 -12.36 -5.63
N GLN A 147 -9.60 -12.91 -5.98
CA GLN A 147 -9.82 -13.56 -7.27
C GLN A 147 -9.69 -12.62 -8.46
N SER A 148 -10.13 -11.36 -8.32
CA SER A 148 -10.01 -10.36 -9.39
C SER A 148 -8.56 -9.99 -9.74
N LEU A 149 -7.63 -10.26 -8.83
CA LEU A 149 -6.20 -10.02 -9.00
C LEU A 149 -5.47 -11.23 -9.61
N GLN A 150 -6.12 -12.38 -9.73
CA GLN A 150 -5.51 -13.57 -10.31
C GLN A 150 -5.20 -13.37 -11.79
N GLY A 151 -3.95 -13.64 -12.16
CA GLY A 151 -3.47 -13.45 -13.52
C GLY A 151 -3.16 -12.01 -13.92
N LEU A 152 -3.42 -11.04 -13.05
CA LEU A 152 -2.99 -9.65 -13.25
C LEU A 152 -1.45 -9.58 -13.24
N ARG A 153 -0.91 -8.74 -14.13
CA ARG A 153 0.51 -8.36 -14.14
C ARG A 153 0.62 -6.87 -14.36
N VAL A 154 1.30 -6.19 -13.45
CA VAL A 154 1.56 -4.74 -13.48
C VAL A 154 3.04 -4.48 -13.19
N SER A 155 3.51 -3.27 -13.50
CA SER A 155 4.89 -2.88 -13.23
C SER A 155 5.17 -2.71 -11.75
N LYS A 156 4.35 -1.95 -11.04
CA LYS A 156 4.58 -1.57 -9.64
C LYS A 156 3.34 -1.75 -8.77
N ALA A 157 3.55 -2.15 -7.52
CA ALA A 157 2.55 -2.08 -6.45
C ALA A 157 2.98 -1.04 -5.41
N PHE A 158 2.12 -0.07 -5.16
CA PHE A 158 2.29 0.92 -4.10
C PHE A 158 1.44 0.53 -2.90
N LEU A 159 2.07 0.22 -1.79
CA LEU A 159 1.41 -0.27 -0.58
C LEU A 159 1.79 0.57 0.64
N SER A 160 0.87 0.65 1.59
CA SER A 160 1.10 1.26 2.90
C SER A 160 0.51 0.35 3.98
N GLY A 161 1.06 0.41 5.19
CA GLY A 161 0.68 -0.48 6.28
C GLY A 161 0.49 0.21 7.62
N ALA A 162 0.36 -0.59 8.66
CA ALA A 162 0.27 -0.11 10.03
C ALA A 162 1.63 -0.11 10.74
N GLY A 163 2.59 -0.90 10.26
CA GLY A 163 3.95 -0.96 10.75
C GLY A 163 4.90 -1.57 9.73
N LEU A 164 6.19 -1.25 9.85
CA LEU A 164 7.27 -1.73 9.00
C LEU A 164 8.50 -2.03 9.86
N THR A 165 9.02 -3.23 9.76
CA THR A 165 10.27 -3.65 10.40
C THR A 165 11.18 -4.34 9.40
N ALA A 166 12.49 -4.27 9.61
CA ALA A 166 13.46 -4.99 8.78
C ALA A 166 13.31 -6.51 8.93
N GLU A 167 12.90 -6.99 10.11
CA GLU A 167 12.70 -8.42 10.36
C GLU A 167 11.51 -9.01 9.59
N ARG A 168 10.37 -8.30 9.57
CA ARG A 168 9.12 -8.86 9.04
C ARG A 168 8.55 -8.13 7.84
N GLY A 169 9.12 -6.97 7.46
CA GLY A 169 8.57 -6.14 6.41
C GLY A 169 7.30 -5.40 6.83
N LEU A 170 6.42 -5.15 5.87
CA LEU A 170 5.18 -4.40 6.08
C LEU A 170 4.11 -5.26 6.76
N SER A 171 3.36 -4.67 7.68
CA SER A 171 2.34 -5.38 8.46
C SER A 171 1.06 -4.57 8.67
N THR A 172 -0.04 -5.29 8.94
CA THR A 172 -1.36 -4.74 9.26
C THR A 172 -2.02 -5.51 10.39
N SER A 173 -2.98 -4.88 11.08
CA SER A 173 -3.73 -5.50 12.17
C SER A 173 -4.93 -6.36 11.71
N ASN A 174 -5.23 -6.40 10.41
CA ASN A 174 -6.41 -7.08 9.89
C ASN A 174 -6.08 -8.16 8.86
N MET A 175 -6.57 -9.38 9.09
CA MET A 175 -6.32 -10.55 8.26
C MET A 175 -6.86 -10.40 6.83
N LEU A 176 -8.07 -9.88 6.67
CA LEU A 176 -8.67 -9.73 5.33
C LEU A 176 -7.94 -8.69 4.50
N SER A 177 -7.49 -7.59 5.12
CA SER A 177 -6.62 -6.62 4.44
C SER A 177 -5.30 -7.26 4.06
N ALA A 178 -4.65 -8.00 4.98
CA ALA A 178 -3.40 -8.67 4.68
C ALA A 178 -3.49 -9.68 3.52
N SER A 179 -4.61 -10.39 3.40
CA SER A 179 -4.83 -11.34 2.32
C SER A 179 -4.88 -10.64 0.95
N VAL A 180 -5.62 -9.54 0.84
CA VAL A 180 -5.70 -8.76 -0.40
C VAL A 180 -4.36 -8.07 -0.70
N ASP A 181 -3.70 -7.49 0.30
CA ASP A 181 -2.39 -6.84 0.10
C ASP A 181 -1.36 -7.84 -0.46
N ARG A 182 -1.33 -9.08 0.03
CA ARG A 182 -0.48 -10.15 -0.55
C ARG A 182 -0.84 -10.47 -2.00
N ALA A 183 -2.11 -10.46 -2.35
CA ALA A 183 -2.53 -10.66 -3.75
C ALA A 183 -2.13 -9.48 -4.66
N LEU A 184 -2.18 -8.24 -4.15
CA LEU A 184 -1.68 -7.05 -4.85
C LEU A 184 -0.16 -7.15 -5.10
N VAL A 185 0.61 -7.59 -4.10
CA VAL A 185 2.07 -7.83 -4.21
C VAL A 185 2.38 -8.84 -5.30
N GLN A 186 1.65 -9.97 -5.34
CA GLN A 186 1.88 -11.03 -6.33
C GLN A 186 1.60 -10.58 -7.77
N ALA A 187 0.80 -9.55 -7.96
CA ALA A 187 0.47 -9.02 -9.28
C ALA A 187 1.55 -8.10 -9.86
N ALA A 188 2.50 -7.61 -9.05
CA ALA A 188 3.46 -6.59 -9.45
C ALA A 188 4.88 -7.15 -9.64
N ALA A 189 5.63 -6.50 -10.54
CA ALA A 189 7.06 -6.79 -10.73
C ALA A 189 7.92 -6.10 -9.66
N GLU A 190 7.53 -4.88 -9.23
CA GLU A 190 8.20 -4.11 -8.19
C GLU A 190 7.22 -3.78 -7.07
N VAL A 191 7.69 -3.82 -5.83
CA VAL A 191 6.89 -3.47 -4.64
C VAL A 191 7.47 -2.25 -3.97
N VAL A 192 6.71 -1.17 -3.98
CA VAL A 192 7.05 0.12 -3.37
C VAL A 192 6.22 0.31 -2.11
N VAL A 193 6.88 0.36 -0.96
CA VAL A 193 6.24 0.62 0.33
C VAL A 193 6.28 2.12 0.63
N LEU A 194 5.15 2.67 1.03
CA LEU A 194 4.98 4.06 1.45
C LEU A 194 4.72 4.10 2.96
N ALA A 195 5.71 4.53 3.73
CA ALA A 195 5.60 4.54 5.18
C ALA A 195 6.26 5.79 5.77
N ASP A 196 5.52 6.54 6.57
CA ASP A 196 6.10 7.62 7.38
C ASP A 196 6.94 7.06 8.54
N HIS A 197 7.91 7.85 9.04
CA HIS A 197 8.85 7.43 10.09
C HIS A 197 8.17 6.80 11.31
N SER A 198 6.92 7.18 11.64
CA SER A 198 6.19 6.63 12.77
C SER A 198 5.84 5.14 12.62
N LYS A 199 5.97 4.58 11.41
CA LYS A 199 5.71 3.17 11.10
C LYS A 199 6.95 2.31 11.24
N LEU A 200 8.14 2.92 11.13
CA LEU A 200 9.43 2.24 11.23
C LEU A 200 9.61 1.61 12.62
N GLY A 201 10.03 0.36 12.64
CA GLY A 201 10.15 -0.46 13.83
C GLY A 201 8.83 -0.77 14.54
N THR A 202 7.67 -0.47 13.96
CA THR A 202 6.36 -0.90 14.48
C THR A 202 5.98 -2.22 13.81
N ASP A 203 5.58 -3.21 14.60
CA ASP A 203 5.06 -4.47 14.10
C ASP A 203 3.59 -4.65 14.48
N THR A 204 2.84 -5.31 13.60
CA THR A 204 1.44 -5.63 13.81
C THR A 204 1.16 -7.11 13.48
N MET A 205 -0.08 -7.56 13.71
CA MET A 205 -0.41 -8.98 13.76
C MET A 205 -0.13 -9.74 12.46
N PHE A 206 -0.44 -9.15 11.29
CA PHE A 206 -0.37 -9.84 10.01
C PHE A 206 0.65 -9.19 9.09
N GLN A 207 1.65 -9.94 8.67
CA GLN A 207 2.59 -9.55 7.63
C GLN A 207 1.86 -9.45 6.29
N THR A 208 2.10 -8.37 5.54
CA THR A 208 1.53 -8.13 4.21
C THR A 208 2.59 -8.24 3.12
N VAL A 209 3.75 -7.62 3.31
CA VAL A 209 4.87 -7.65 2.38
C VAL A 209 6.12 -8.08 3.17
N PRO A 210 6.68 -9.27 2.92
CA PRO A 210 7.97 -9.68 3.47
C PRO A 210 9.08 -8.73 3.02
N THR A 211 10.13 -8.56 3.83
CA THR A 211 11.20 -7.59 3.57
C THR A 211 11.93 -7.87 2.26
N ASP A 212 12.18 -9.15 1.96
CA ASP A 212 12.84 -9.62 0.75
C ASP A 212 12.04 -9.37 -0.55
N VAL A 213 10.77 -9.02 -0.43
CA VAL A 213 9.90 -8.67 -1.57
C VAL A 213 9.82 -7.15 -1.76
N ILE A 214 10.21 -6.35 -0.76
CA ILE A 214 10.19 -4.89 -0.87
C ILE A 214 11.34 -4.45 -1.78
N THR A 215 10.99 -3.90 -2.95
CA THR A 215 11.99 -3.33 -3.87
C THR A 215 12.46 -1.96 -3.37
N ARG A 216 11.50 -1.13 -2.93
CA ARG A 216 11.77 0.25 -2.50
C ARG A 216 10.89 0.68 -1.36
N LEU A 217 11.46 1.44 -0.43
CA LEU A 217 10.74 2.19 0.59
C LEU A 217 10.82 3.68 0.28
N VAL A 218 9.65 4.34 0.21
CA VAL A 218 9.57 5.81 0.21
C VAL A 218 9.10 6.25 1.59
N THR A 219 9.91 7.04 2.27
CA THR A 219 9.67 7.53 3.62
C THR A 219 9.99 9.02 3.72
N ASP A 220 9.61 9.66 4.81
CA ASP A 220 10.01 11.03 5.16
C ASP A 220 11.32 11.02 5.99
N GLU A 221 11.86 12.21 6.19
CA GLU A 221 13.01 12.39 7.06
C GLU A 221 12.60 12.16 8.52
N ALA A 222 13.19 11.14 9.13
CA ALA A 222 12.94 10.85 10.55
C ALA A 222 13.49 11.98 11.42
N PRO A 223 12.81 12.32 12.54
CA PRO A 223 13.36 13.29 13.51
C PRO A 223 14.76 12.90 13.95
N ALA A 224 15.67 13.86 14.08
CA ALA A 224 17.11 13.68 14.39
C ALA A 224 17.42 12.86 15.66
N HIS A 225 16.39 12.53 16.45
CA HIS A 225 16.50 11.77 17.71
C HIS A 225 15.65 10.49 17.68
N ASP A 226 15.20 10.05 16.52
CA ASP A 226 14.51 8.76 16.35
C ASP A 226 15.51 7.68 15.95
N ASP A 227 16.36 7.30 16.94
CA ASP A 227 17.38 6.26 16.77
C ASP A 227 16.77 4.93 16.28
N ARG A 228 15.51 4.67 16.62
CA ARG A 228 14.78 3.48 16.18
C ARG A 228 14.48 3.51 14.70
N ALA A 229 13.92 4.61 14.21
CA ALA A 229 13.64 4.76 12.79
C ALA A 229 14.94 4.69 11.96
N ALA A 230 16.01 5.33 12.44
CA ALA A 230 17.33 5.29 11.80
C ALA A 230 17.89 3.86 11.73
N ALA A 231 17.80 3.10 12.82
CA ALA A 231 18.26 1.71 12.88
C ALA A 231 17.45 0.80 11.93
N GLU A 232 16.13 0.99 11.85
CA GLU A 232 15.27 0.23 10.94
C GLU A 232 15.55 0.55 9.47
N LEU A 233 15.77 1.83 9.13
CA LEU A 233 16.14 2.24 7.79
C LEU A 233 17.48 1.61 7.36
N GLN A 234 18.47 1.63 8.23
CA GLN A 234 19.76 0.99 7.96
C GLN A 234 19.60 -0.52 7.77
N ALA A 235 18.85 -1.19 8.64
CA ALA A 235 18.63 -2.63 8.55
C ALA A 235 17.83 -3.05 7.29
N LEU A 236 16.88 -2.21 6.82
CA LEU A 236 16.19 -2.41 5.55
C LEU A 236 17.13 -2.24 4.37
N ALA A 237 17.98 -1.21 4.38
CA ALA A 237 18.98 -0.98 3.34
C ALA A 237 20.00 -2.11 3.25
N ASP A 238 20.46 -2.64 4.40
CA ASP A 238 21.39 -3.79 4.48
C ASP A 238 20.79 -5.07 3.88
N GLN A 239 19.46 -5.18 3.84
CA GLN A 239 18.73 -6.28 3.19
C GLN A 239 18.42 -6.01 1.71
N GLY A 240 18.91 -4.90 1.14
CA GLY A 240 18.77 -4.58 -0.27
C GLY A 240 17.53 -3.78 -0.63
N VAL A 241 16.78 -3.26 0.35
CA VAL A 241 15.65 -2.34 0.10
C VAL A 241 16.21 -0.98 -0.31
N GLU A 242 15.82 -0.47 -1.47
CA GLU A 242 16.17 0.88 -1.90
C GLU A 242 15.40 1.92 -1.07
N ILE A 243 16.09 2.82 -0.37
CA ILE A 243 15.49 3.84 0.49
C ILE A 243 15.44 5.19 -0.24
N ALA A 244 14.23 5.71 -0.45
CA ALA A 244 14.00 7.05 -0.96
C ALA A 244 13.42 7.93 0.15
N VAL A 245 14.16 8.95 0.58
CA VAL A 245 13.72 9.90 1.61
C VAL A 245 13.10 11.12 0.95
N ALA A 246 11.81 11.34 1.19
CA ALA A 246 11.08 12.48 0.67
C ALA A 246 11.51 13.78 1.38
N GLY A 247 11.77 14.82 0.61
CA GLY A 247 12.24 16.12 1.13
C GLY A 247 13.76 16.30 1.13
N ALA A 248 14.56 15.25 0.96
CA ALA A 248 15.98 15.38 0.69
C ALA A 248 16.16 16.00 -0.70
N SER A 249 16.59 17.24 -0.76
CA SER A 249 16.84 18.00 -2.00
C SER A 249 17.75 17.21 -2.92
N GLY A 250 17.28 16.91 -4.13
CA GLY A 250 17.83 16.07 -5.18
C GLY A 250 19.34 15.90 -5.22
N GLY A 251 19.76 14.70 -4.91
CA GLY A 251 21.07 14.18 -5.22
C GLY A 251 20.93 12.73 -5.64
N ALA A 252 20.61 12.51 -6.91
CA ALA A 252 20.79 11.19 -7.49
C ALA A 252 22.29 10.87 -7.50
N THR A 253 22.77 10.23 -6.45
CA THR A 253 24.10 9.60 -6.45
C THR A 253 24.03 8.31 -7.23
N ASN A 254 24.27 8.43 -8.53
CA ASN A 254 24.61 7.32 -9.40
C ASN A 254 26.05 6.91 -9.05
N ALA A 255 26.21 5.93 -8.19
CA ALA A 255 27.51 5.30 -7.92
C ALA A 255 27.85 4.38 -9.09
N GLN A 256 28.40 4.93 -10.15
CA GLN A 256 29.19 4.17 -11.12
C GLN A 256 30.66 4.37 -10.81
N GLY A 257 31.29 3.36 -10.23
CA GLY A 257 32.72 3.21 -10.18
C GLY A 257 33.27 2.96 -11.58
N GLY A 258 34.06 3.88 -12.06
CA GLY A 258 34.83 3.76 -13.29
C GLY A 258 36.20 4.41 -13.11
N SER A 259 37.21 3.56 -12.83
CA SER A 259 38.62 3.92 -12.88
C SER A 259 39.07 4.14 -14.33
N GLY A 260 39.70 5.26 -14.64
CA GLY A 260 40.36 5.48 -15.91
C GLY A 260 41.22 6.72 -15.86
N GLY A 261 42.54 6.51 -15.95
CA GLY A 261 43.60 7.48 -15.84
C GLY A 261 43.72 8.44 -17.03
N PRO A 262 44.71 9.36 -16.97
CA PRO A 262 44.74 10.61 -17.77
C PRO A 262 45.45 10.45 -19.11
N GLY A 263 44.95 11.12 -20.16
CA GLY A 263 45.59 11.28 -21.46
C GLY A 263 45.41 12.70 -21.97
N ALA A 264 46.53 13.30 -22.36
CA ALA A 264 46.79 14.69 -22.69
C ALA A 264 46.30 15.14 -24.09
N PRO A 265 46.46 16.41 -24.47
CA PRO A 265 45.58 17.15 -25.39
C PRO A 265 46.06 17.19 -26.85
N GLY A 266 45.16 17.40 -27.79
CA GLY A 266 45.42 17.63 -29.20
C GLY A 266 44.51 18.69 -29.81
N VAL A 267 45.11 19.61 -30.56
CA VAL A 267 44.73 20.91 -31.10
C VAL A 267 43.89 20.79 -32.40
N PRO A 268 43.25 21.88 -32.92
CA PRO A 268 42.10 21.87 -33.81
C PRO A 268 42.45 21.97 -35.32
N GLY A 269 41.50 21.54 -36.15
CA GLY A 269 41.59 21.68 -37.60
C GLY A 269 40.28 22.00 -38.28
N ALA A 270 40.34 22.94 -39.18
CA ALA A 270 39.33 23.74 -39.82
C ALA A 270 38.58 23.08 -41.00
N SER A 271 37.43 23.67 -41.27
CA SER A 271 36.83 24.01 -42.58
C SER A 271 36.58 22.95 -43.66
N GLY A 272 35.39 22.99 -44.25
CA GLY A 272 35.13 22.51 -45.59
C GLY A 272 33.66 22.43 -45.98
N ALA A 273 33.27 23.26 -46.88
CA ALA A 273 31.95 23.57 -47.36
C ALA A 273 31.40 22.58 -48.39
N SER A 274 30.07 22.67 -48.60
CA SER A 274 29.32 22.57 -49.87
C SER A 274 29.09 21.19 -50.51
N GLY A 275 27.83 20.99 -50.92
CA GLY A 275 27.44 20.08 -51.98
C GLY A 275 25.96 19.64 -51.95
N ALA A 276 25.14 20.32 -52.75
CA ALA A 276 23.75 20.02 -53.04
C ALA A 276 23.62 18.88 -54.02
N SER A 277 22.50 18.15 -53.96
CA SER A 277 21.61 17.64 -55.00
C SER A 277 20.92 16.34 -54.54
N GLY A 278 19.60 16.26 -54.43
CA GLY A 278 18.71 15.96 -55.55
C GLY A 278 18.45 14.46 -55.63
N GLY A 279 17.24 14.00 -55.27
CA GLY A 279 16.84 12.63 -55.54
C GLY A 279 15.47 12.31 -54.97
N GLU A 280 14.45 12.47 -55.78
CA GLU A 280 13.07 12.00 -55.60
C GLU A 280 13.02 10.47 -55.54
N GLY A 281 12.19 9.91 -54.67
CA GLY A 281 11.87 8.47 -54.62
C GLY A 281 10.63 8.19 -53.78
N GLY A 282 9.56 7.87 -54.52
CA GLY A 282 8.18 7.71 -54.07
C GLY A 282 7.89 6.53 -53.09
N PRO A 283 6.62 6.38 -52.69
CA PRO A 283 6.25 5.66 -51.47
C PRO A 283 6.08 4.14 -51.71
N GLY A 284 6.85 3.36 -50.97
CA GLY A 284 6.72 1.90 -50.90
C GLY A 284 5.52 1.48 -50.06
N ARG A 285 4.49 0.94 -50.69
CA ARG A 285 3.37 0.22 -50.10
C ARG A 285 3.89 -0.96 -49.27
N ARG A 286 3.75 -0.92 -47.96
CA ARG A 286 3.87 -2.13 -47.09
C ARG A 286 2.53 -2.85 -47.07
N GLN A 287 2.54 -4.06 -47.61
CA GLN A 287 1.45 -5.04 -47.55
C GLN A 287 1.11 -5.36 -46.10
N ARG A 288 -0.16 -5.19 -45.75
CA ARG A 288 -0.77 -5.74 -44.54
C ARG A 288 -0.79 -7.27 -44.69
N ARG A 289 -0.14 -7.98 -43.77
CA ARG A 289 -0.35 -9.42 -43.58
C ARG A 289 -1.64 -9.58 -42.79
N ASP A 290 -2.64 -10.15 -43.43
CA ASP A 290 -3.88 -10.59 -42.80
C ASP A 290 -3.56 -11.76 -41.85
N VAL A 291 -3.86 -11.58 -40.59
CA VAL A 291 -3.86 -12.64 -39.55
C VAL A 291 -5.26 -13.22 -39.53
N PRO A 292 -5.45 -14.54 -39.74
CA PRO A 292 -6.79 -15.14 -39.75
C PRO A 292 -7.37 -15.16 -38.34
N LEU A 293 -8.64 -14.76 -38.20
CA LEU A 293 -9.45 -14.87 -36.99
C LEU A 293 -9.71 -16.36 -36.66
N PRO A 294 -9.67 -16.77 -35.39
CA PRO A 294 -10.02 -18.12 -34.99
C PRO A 294 -11.53 -18.35 -35.15
N GLY A 295 -11.88 -19.45 -35.82
CA GLY A 295 -13.23 -19.89 -36.06
C GLY A 295 -13.98 -20.35 -34.80
N PRO A 296 -15.33 -20.51 -34.86
CA PRO A 296 -16.17 -20.75 -33.69
C PRO A 296 -15.88 -22.10 -33.03
N ARG A 297 -15.74 -22.12 -31.71
CA ARG A 297 -15.56 -23.32 -30.88
C ARG A 297 -16.82 -24.20 -30.95
N ARG A 298 -16.61 -25.48 -31.24
CA ARG A 298 -17.62 -26.54 -31.21
C ARG A 298 -18.21 -26.65 -29.81
N GLN A 299 -19.55 -26.64 -29.74
CA GLN A 299 -20.32 -27.00 -28.56
C GLN A 299 -20.14 -28.48 -28.25
N VAL A 300 -19.85 -28.79 -27.00
CA VAL A 300 -19.86 -30.14 -26.43
C VAL A 300 -21.27 -30.41 -25.89
N PRO A 301 -21.90 -31.57 -26.21
CA PRO A 301 -23.26 -31.88 -25.77
C PRO A 301 -23.31 -32.13 -24.25
N GLY A 302 -24.34 -31.57 -23.61
CA GLY A 302 -24.60 -31.69 -22.20
C GLY A 302 -24.96 -33.10 -21.75
N ALA A 303 -24.47 -33.49 -20.58
CA ALA A 303 -24.98 -34.60 -19.82
C ALA A 303 -26.10 -34.08 -18.91
N ALA A 304 -27.34 -34.50 -19.23
CA ALA A 304 -28.50 -34.33 -18.36
C ALA A 304 -28.43 -35.37 -17.23
N ALA A 305 -28.33 -34.90 -15.98
CA ALA A 305 -28.56 -35.73 -14.80
C ALA A 305 -29.78 -35.22 -14.06
N GLY A 306 -30.76 -36.15 -13.90
CA GLY A 306 -32.10 -35.96 -13.49
C GLY A 306 -32.31 -35.38 -12.10
N LEU A 307 -33.18 -34.41 -12.04
CA LEU A 307 -33.89 -33.99 -10.84
C LEU A 307 -34.99 -35.00 -10.53
N ARG A 308 -34.81 -35.79 -9.48
CA ARG A 308 -35.92 -36.55 -8.85
C ARG A 308 -36.64 -35.63 -7.87
N SER A 309 -37.89 -35.40 -8.15
CA SER A 309 -38.90 -34.79 -7.29
C SER A 309 -39.09 -35.64 -6.04
N ALA A 310 -38.92 -35.06 -4.85
CA ALA A 310 -39.44 -35.59 -3.61
C ALA A 310 -40.68 -34.78 -3.23
N GLY A 311 -41.82 -35.49 -3.10
CA GLY A 311 -43.12 -34.97 -2.76
C GLY A 311 -43.23 -34.62 -1.27
N PRO A 312 -44.44 -34.10 -0.84
CA PRO A 312 -44.59 -33.45 0.44
C PRO A 312 -44.87 -34.47 1.55
N LEU A 313 -44.22 -34.29 2.70
CA LEU A 313 -44.58 -34.99 3.94
C LEU A 313 -45.28 -34.01 4.90
N GLY A 314 -46.49 -34.28 5.15
CA GLY A 314 -47.33 -34.54 6.31
C GLY A 314 -47.22 -33.51 7.44
N GLU A 315 -48.33 -32.78 7.61
CA GLU A 315 -48.77 -32.17 8.89
C GLU A 315 -48.91 -33.24 9.98
N GLN A 316 -48.46 -32.92 11.18
CA GLN A 316 -49.12 -33.33 12.41
C GLN A 316 -48.76 -32.42 13.59
N PRO A 317 -49.64 -32.32 14.62
CA PRO A 317 -49.91 -31.07 15.34
C PRO A 317 -49.49 -31.09 16.82
N GLY A 318 -49.48 -29.90 17.42
CA GLY A 318 -49.91 -29.71 18.80
C GLY A 318 -48.84 -29.90 19.89
N GLY A 319 -48.58 -28.84 20.61
CA GLY A 319 -47.88 -28.88 21.89
C GLY A 319 -47.67 -27.47 22.46
N THR A 320 -48.68 -27.01 23.14
CA THR A 320 -48.69 -25.83 24.04
C THR A 320 -47.56 -25.87 25.05
N GLU A 321 -46.75 -24.82 25.14
CA GLU A 321 -46.15 -24.39 26.41
C GLU A 321 -45.92 -22.89 26.41
N ARG A 322 -46.96 -22.17 26.81
CA ARG A 322 -46.89 -20.84 27.40
C ARG A 322 -46.53 -21.03 28.87
N ALA A 323 -45.54 -20.31 29.33
CA ALA A 323 -45.37 -19.70 30.62
C ALA A 323 -43.93 -19.83 31.14
N ARG A 324 -43.27 -18.69 31.23
CA ARG A 324 -42.37 -18.21 32.30
C ARG A 324 -41.28 -17.27 31.78
N VAL A 325 -41.66 -16.06 31.49
CA VAL A 325 -40.77 -14.91 31.55
C VAL A 325 -41.51 -13.82 32.33
N ALA A 326 -41.32 -13.83 33.62
CA ALA A 326 -41.51 -12.70 34.50
C ALA A 326 -40.74 -13.03 35.79
N ASP A 327 -39.77 -12.23 36.09
CA ASP A 327 -39.22 -11.95 37.39
C ASP A 327 -37.70 -12.10 37.47
N MET A 328 -37.02 -11.02 37.12
CA MET A 328 -35.72 -10.66 37.69
C MET A 328 -35.35 -9.20 37.36
N ARG A 329 -36.19 -8.29 37.80
CA ARG A 329 -35.82 -6.89 38.12
C ARG A 329 -36.04 -6.74 39.62
N ARG A 330 -34.94 -6.80 40.41
CA ARG A 330 -34.70 -6.22 41.73
C ARG A 330 -33.75 -7.14 42.51
N ARG A 331 -32.47 -6.87 42.40
CA ARG A 331 -31.55 -6.73 43.54
C ARG A 331 -30.25 -6.10 43.04
#